data_1b93f3d563fe12da8f4b17a904443c85
#
_entry.id   1b93f3d563fe12da8f4b17a904443c85
#
_cell.length_a   1.000
_cell.length_b   1.000
_cell.length_c   1.000
_cell.angle_alpha   90.00
_cell.angle_beta   90.00
_cell.angle_gamma   90.00
#
_symmetry.space_group_name_H-M   'P 1'
#
loop_
_entity.id
_entity.type
_entity.pdbx_description
1 polymer ?
#
loop_
_entity_poly.entity_id
_entity_poly.type
_entity_poly.pdbx_seq_one_letter_code
_entity_poly.pdbx_strand_id
1 'polypeptide(L)'
;DVNEKVVFNLEIVFDKNYQVIANGTLKEKITNGNNTYWRYRMQKPMSSYLLMMAIGKFDKKTQQSNSGVSLEWYYEPKDAAFFEPTYRHSEAIFNFLEKEIGVKYPWGNYKQVPVRDFLYAGMENTSATTFSSRYVVDAVGFNDRKYTNVNAHELAHQWFGDLVTAESSKHHWLQEGFATYYALLAEKELYGEEYFYSYLYEKAQQLKFASRTDTIPVLNAKASSLTFYEKGAWALFVLHQKIGDKAFKKAIKNYLKKHAFQTVNTNDFFVEIEKVAAFDTKLFSKVWLEDYKFNTLEANDLLKKNTAIKVQLELDQLRNTPLAEKKDFLMKVLQSDVYYTVKESVIFQLRKESYDDIKELLALAMATKNWSIRQKIANLFPKVPEAFKADYETMLTDASYQTQEIALFQLWNSFENDRIRYLDQTKNWIGFNDYNLRVLWLALALNTPNYNADAAALSKELIQYSSLDFEASTRQNALESLIGFQIIKPEVLHNLVNATTHHLWQFSKFGRDNIRKLLKDPKYRTTFEELLPVLNENEKSQLNRLLVEK
;
A
#
# COMPACT_ATOMS: atom_id res chain seq x y z
N ASP A 1 10.00 18.68 -17.36
CA ASP A 1 9.54 19.83 -16.62
C ASP A 1 8.07 19.63 -16.21
N VAL A 2 7.77 19.65 -14.91
CA VAL A 2 6.40 19.46 -14.39
C VAL A 2 5.44 20.58 -14.79
N ASN A 3 5.98 21.75 -15.09
CA ASN A 3 5.20 22.95 -15.40
C ASN A 3 4.85 23.06 -16.89
N GLU A 4 5.53 22.33 -17.74
CA GLU A 4 5.29 22.36 -19.17
C GLU A 4 4.26 21.33 -19.58
N LYS A 5 3.18 21.79 -20.21
CA LYS A 5 2.11 20.93 -20.69
C LYS A 5 2.17 20.77 -22.20
N VAL A 6 2.29 19.51 -22.65
CA VAL A 6 2.52 19.14 -24.05
C VAL A 6 1.52 18.07 -24.49
N VAL A 7 1.09 18.13 -25.75
CA VAL A 7 0.30 17.07 -26.37
C VAL A 7 1.26 16.00 -26.91
N PHE A 8 1.27 14.84 -26.26
CA PHE A 8 2.11 13.72 -26.65
C PHE A 8 1.43 12.83 -27.68
N ASN A 9 2.16 12.52 -28.73
CA ASN A 9 1.79 11.53 -29.73
C ASN A 9 2.91 10.49 -29.80
N LEU A 10 2.60 9.24 -29.47
CA LEU A 10 3.59 8.17 -29.35
C LEU A 10 3.44 7.18 -30.49
N GLU A 11 4.55 6.86 -31.13
CA GLU A 11 4.67 5.81 -32.14
C GLU A 11 5.73 4.82 -31.65
N ILE A 12 5.32 3.58 -31.42
CA ILE A 12 6.14 2.55 -30.77
C ILE A 12 6.14 1.31 -31.67
N VAL A 13 7.32 0.78 -31.95
CA VAL A 13 7.50 -0.49 -32.67
C VAL A 13 8.11 -1.49 -31.71
N PHE A 14 7.45 -2.62 -31.52
CA PHE A 14 7.94 -3.67 -30.65
C PHE A 14 7.54 -5.07 -31.16
N ASP A 15 8.13 -6.12 -30.56
CA ASP A 15 7.83 -7.51 -30.90
C ASP A 15 6.32 -7.81 -30.78
N LYS A 16 5.77 -8.51 -31.78
CA LYS A 16 4.34 -8.80 -31.90
C LYS A 16 3.76 -9.63 -30.75
N ASN A 17 4.60 -10.33 -30.00
CA ASN A 17 4.18 -11.16 -28.85
C ASN A 17 3.91 -10.34 -27.59
N TYR A 18 4.14 -9.03 -27.64
CA TYR A 18 3.94 -8.11 -26.53
C TYR A 18 2.80 -7.14 -26.79
N GLN A 19 2.15 -6.73 -25.72
CA GLN A 19 1.24 -5.59 -25.70
C GLN A 19 2.03 -4.34 -25.31
N VAL A 20 1.85 -3.26 -26.07
CA VAL A 20 2.33 -1.92 -25.70
C VAL A 20 1.16 -1.11 -25.18
N ILE A 21 1.32 -0.43 -24.07
CA ILE A 21 0.32 0.41 -23.41
C ILE A 21 0.97 1.78 -23.16
N ALA A 22 0.30 2.88 -23.53
CA ALA A 22 0.81 4.23 -23.33
C ALA A 22 -0.33 5.23 -23.04
N ASN A 23 0.03 6.48 -22.72
CA ASN A 23 -0.94 7.56 -22.53
C ASN A 23 -1.82 7.79 -23.77
N GLY A 24 -3.04 8.26 -23.55
CA GLY A 24 -3.98 8.60 -24.61
C GLY A 24 -4.68 7.40 -25.25
N THR A 25 -5.29 7.64 -26.41
CA THR A 25 -6.10 6.64 -27.11
C THR A 25 -5.27 5.95 -28.19
N LEU A 26 -5.34 4.61 -28.24
CA LEU A 26 -4.77 3.82 -29.32
C LEU A 26 -5.55 4.12 -30.62
N LYS A 27 -4.88 4.65 -31.61
CA LYS A 27 -5.45 4.99 -32.93
C LYS A 27 -5.15 3.95 -33.99
N GLU A 28 -3.99 3.31 -33.89
CA GLU A 28 -3.55 2.35 -34.89
C GLU A 28 -2.68 1.26 -34.27
N LYS A 29 -2.90 0.04 -34.71
CA LYS A 29 -2.10 -1.14 -34.36
C LYS A 29 -1.93 -1.98 -35.64
N ILE A 30 -0.72 -2.02 -36.19
CA ILE A 30 -0.40 -2.75 -37.42
C ILE A 30 0.73 -3.73 -37.15
N THR A 31 0.51 -5.01 -37.41
CA THR A 31 1.56 -6.04 -37.34
C THR A 31 2.18 -6.28 -38.71
N ASN A 32 3.51 -6.18 -38.77
CA ASN A 32 4.29 -6.48 -39.96
C ASN A 32 5.49 -7.35 -39.58
N GLY A 33 5.54 -8.58 -40.13
CA GLY A 33 6.56 -9.55 -39.81
C GLY A 33 6.56 -9.93 -38.30
N ASN A 34 7.67 -9.68 -37.62
CA ASN A 34 7.85 -9.97 -36.20
C ASN A 34 7.53 -8.77 -35.29
N ASN A 35 7.24 -7.60 -35.85
CA ASN A 35 6.99 -6.40 -35.12
C ASN A 35 5.55 -5.92 -35.24
N THR A 36 5.06 -5.24 -34.21
CA THR A 36 3.80 -4.48 -34.26
C THR A 36 4.12 -3.01 -34.06
N TYR A 37 3.49 -2.18 -34.86
CA TYR A 37 3.50 -0.73 -34.81
C TYR A 37 2.27 -0.27 -34.03
N TRP A 38 2.46 0.61 -33.06
CA TRP A 38 1.44 1.15 -32.18
C TRP A 38 1.45 2.67 -32.27
N ARG A 39 0.28 3.29 -32.48
CA ARG A 39 0.13 4.75 -32.50
C ARG A 39 -0.86 5.20 -31.44
N TYR A 40 -0.37 5.91 -30.43
CA TYR A 40 -1.16 6.54 -29.37
C TYR A 40 -1.24 8.04 -29.58
N ARG A 41 -2.39 8.63 -29.28
CA ARG A 41 -2.65 10.07 -29.39
C ARG A 41 -3.30 10.62 -28.13
N MET A 42 -2.69 11.65 -27.55
CA MET A 42 -3.31 12.51 -26.56
C MET A 42 -4.09 13.62 -27.28
N GLN A 43 -5.29 13.97 -26.76
CA GLN A 43 -6.10 15.07 -27.30
C GLN A 43 -5.86 16.39 -26.56
N LYS A 44 -5.34 16.31 -25.34
CA LYS A 44 -5.13 17.45 -24.44
C LYS A 44 -3.68 17.46 -23.95
N PRO A 45 -3.15 18.64 -23.62
CA PRO A 45 -1.80 18.73 -23.08
C PRO A 45 -1.71 18.18 -21.67
N MET A 46 -0.62 17.51 -21.35
CA MET A 46 -0.29 16.95 -20.04
C MET A 46 1.15 17.30 -19.64
N SER A 47 1.48 17.24 -18.36
CA SER A 47 2.85 17.40 -17.90
C SER A 47 3.74 16.24 -18.34
N SER A 48 4.99 16.52 -18.70
CA SER A 48 5.90 15.53 -19.30
C SER A 48 6.28 14.39 -18.35
N TYR A 49 6.30 14.64 -17.04
CA TYR A 49 6.62 13.61 -16.05
C TYR A 49 5.56 12.49 -15.95
N LEU A 50 4.36 12.75 -16.45
CA LEU A 50 3.24 11.79 -16.48
C LEU A 50 3.29 10.85 -17.70
N LEU A 51 4.28 11.06 -18.58
CA LEU A 51 4.47 10.17 -19.74
C LEU A 51 4.80 8.76 -19.27
N MET A 52 4.09 7.77 -19.83
CA MET A 52 4.32 6.37 -19.51
C MET A 52 4.31 5.49 -20.75
N MET A 53 5.01 4.39 -20.68
CA MET A 53 4.96 3.27 -21.59
C MET A 53 5.17 1.98 -20.81
N ALA A 54 4.22 1.06 -20.91
CA ALA A 54 4.34 -0.29 -20.36
C ALA A 54 4.34 -1.30 -21.52
N ILE A 55 5.29 -2.24 -21.49
CA ILE A 55 5.41 -3.30 -22.48
C ILE A 55 5.47 -4.63 -21.73
N GLY A 56 4.55 -5.54 -22.06
CA GLY A 56 4.45 -6.82 -21.39
C GLY A 56 3.46 -7.75 -22.07
N LYS A 57 3.30 -8.93 -21.51
CA LYS A 57 2.24 -9.86 -21.92
C LYS A 57 1.00 -9.55 -21.08
N PHE A 58 0.15 -8.70 -21.61
CA PHE A 58 -1.08 -8.26 -20.94
C PHE A 58 -2.30 -8.67 -21.75
N ASP A 59 -3.31 -9.15 -21.03
CA ASP A 59 -4.70 -9.15 -21.46
C ASP A 59 -5.43 -7.93 -20.87
N LYS A 60 -6.63 -7.63 -21.36
CA LYS A 60 -7.45 -6.56 -20.78
C LYS A 60 -8.93 -6.91 -20.81
N LYS A 61 -9.67 -6.33 -19.83
CA LYS A 61 -11.12 -6.17 -19.91
C LYS A 61 -11.46 -4.70 -20.10
N THR A 62 -12.53 -4.42 -20.81
CA THR A 62 -13.00 -3.06 -21.09
C THR A 62 -14.42 -2.91 -20.57
N GLN A 63 -14.69 -1.80 -19.89
CA GLN A 63 -16.01 -1.39 -19.42
C GLN A 63 -16.28 0.04 -19.87
N GLN A 64 -17.52 0.49 -19.76
CA GLN A 64 -17.91 1.87 -20.00
C GLN A 64 -18.35 2.49 -18.67
N SER A 65 -17.82 3.67 -18.35
CA SER A 65 -18.33 4.44 -17.23
C SER A 65 -19.75 4.97 -17.50
N ASN A 66 -20.43 5.49 -16.48
CA ASN A 66 -21.75 6.13 -16.62
C ASN A 66 -21.71 7.35 -17.57
N SER A 67 -20.59 7.99 -17.73
CA SER A 67 -20.38 9.12 -18.65
C SER A 67 -19.93 8.72 -20.06
N GLY A 68 -19.75 7.41 -20.32
CA GLY A 68 -19.32 6.86 -21.59
C GLY A 68 -17.81 6.85 -21.82
N VAL A 69 -17.00 7.04 -20.77
CA VAL A 69 -15.53 6.89 -20.86
C VAL A 69 -15.17 5.41 -20.93
N SER A 70 -14.31 5.02 -21.88
CA SER A 70 -13.77 3.66 -21.95
C SER A 70 -12.77 3.42 -20.81
N LEU A 71 -13.05 2.41 -19.98
CA LEU A 71 -12.24 1.97 -18.87
C LEU A 71 -11.55 0.67 -19.25
N GLU A 72 -10.23 0.62 -19.22
CA GLU A 72 -9.41 -0.52 -19.66
C GLU A 72 -8.58 -1.04 -18.49
N TRP A 73 -8.89 -2.26 -18.03
CA TRP A 73 -8.24 -2.93 -16.92
C TRP A 73 -7.29 -4.00 -17.45
N TYR A 74 -5.98 -3.77 -17.32
CA TYR A 74 -4.95 -4.69 -17.78
C TYR A 74 -4.55 -5.68 -16.69
N TYR A 75 -4.16 -6.89 -17.08
CA TYR A 75 -3.66 -7.94 -16.19
C TYR A 75 -2.74 -8.89 -16.96
N GLU A 76 -1.79 -9.54 -16.27
CA GLU A 76 -1.02 -10.61 -16.88
C GLU A 76 -1.90 -11.86 -17.05
N PRO A 77 -1.79 -12.63 -18.15
CA PRO A 77 -2.65 -13.80 -18.41
C PRO A 77 -2.67 -14.82 -17.25
N LYS A 78 -1.53 -15.00 -16.55
CA LYS A 78 -1.43 -15.88 -15.38
C LYS A 78 -2.29 -15.42 -14.19
N ASP A 79 -2.58 -14.12 -14.11
CA ASP A 79 -3.30 -13.48 -13.01
C ASP A 79 -4.80 -13.31 -13.31
N ALA A 80 -5.33 -13.96 -14.37
CA ALA A 80 -6.73 -13.84 -14.78
C ALA A 80 -7.73 -14.18 -13.65
N ALA A 81 -7.39 -15.12 -12.76
CA ALA A 81 -8.20 -15.48 -11.60
C ALA A 81 -8.25 -14.36 -10.54
N PHE A 82 -7.27 -13.48 -10.51
CA PHE A 82 -7.17 -12.37 -9.55
C PHE A 82 -7.82 -11.07 -10.06
N PHE A 83 -8.33 -11.10 -11.30
CA PHE A 83 -8.93 -9.92 -11.93
C PHE A 83 -10.07 -9.33 -11.10
N GLU A 84 -11.04 -10.16 -10.70
CA GLU A 84 -12.21 -9.68 -9.96
C GLU A 84 -11.83 -9.08 -8.59
N PRO A 85 -11.08 -9.77 -7.71
CA PRO A 85 -10.69 -9.18 -6.43
C PRO A 85 -9.87 -7.89 -6.58
N THR A 86 -8.99 -7.80 -7.57
CA THR A 86 -8.15 -6.63 -7.80
C THR A 86 -8.99 -5.42 -8.24
N TYR A 87 -9.88 -5.59 -9.23
CA TYR A 87 -10.57 -4.49 -9.91
C TYR A 87 -12.05 -4.28 -9.50
N ARG A 88 -12.56 -5.06 -8.53
CA ARG A 88 -14.00 -5.09 -8.14
C ARG A 88 -14.64 -3.73 -7.88
N HIS A 89 -13.88 -2.76 -7.44
CA HIS A 89 -14.38 -1.42 -7.12
C HIS A 89 -14.01 -0.36 -8.16
N SER A 90 -13.22 -0.70 -9.19
CA SER A 90 -12.62 0.30 -10.10
C SER A 90 -13.66 1.12 -10.88
N GLU A 91 -14.71 0.49 -11.40
CA GLU A 91 -15.79 1.21 -12.09
C GLU A 91 -16.60 2.08 -11.12
N ALA A 92 -16.95 1.55 -9.94
CA ALA A 92 -17.69 2.29 -8.92
C ALA A 92 -16.93 3.53 -8.45
N ILE A 93 -15.61 3.40 -8.22
CA ILE A 93 -14.72 4.51 -7.85
C ILE A 93 -14.71 5.57 -8.95
N PHE A 94 -14.57 5.16 -10.23
CA PHE A 94 -14.57 6.11 -11.35
C PHE A 94 -15.88 6.91 -11.40
N ASN A 95 -17.01 6.22 -11.37
CA ASN A 95 -18.33 6.84 -11.45
C ASN A 95 -18.60 7.76 -10.23
N PHE A 96 -18.18 7.34 -9.04
CA PHE A 96 -18.28 8.15 -7.83
C PHE A 96 -17.45 9.43 -7.93
N LEU A 97 -16.15 9.34 -8.27
CA LEU A 97 -15.26 10.48 -8.29
C LEU A 97 -15.69 11.50 -9.36
N GLU A 98 -16.06 11.07 -10.56
CA GLU A 98 -16.55 12.00 -11.59
C GLU A 98 -17.80 12.75 -11.12
N LYS A 99 -18.72 12.09 -10.45
CA LYS A 99 -19.94 12.69 -9.88
C LYS A 99 -19.61 13.62 -8.72
N GLU A 100 -18.75 13.22 -7.80
CA GLU A 100 -18.42 13.94 -6.57
C GLU A 100 -17.61 15.23 -6.86
N ILE A 101 -16.63 15.14 -7.76
CA ILE A 101 -15.84 16.29 -8.24
C ILE A 101 -16.69 17.24 -9.07
N GLY A 102 -17.70 16.74 -9.78
CA GLY A 102 -18.65 17.52 -10.58
C GLY A 102 -18.04 18.14 -11.84
N VAL A 103 -16.88 17.64 -12.28
CA VAL A 103 -16.21 17.96 -13.55
C VAL A 103 -16.00 16.63 -14.29
N LYS A 104 -16.44 16.56 -15.55
CA LYS A 104 -16.26 15.35 -16.36
C LYS A 104 -14.78 14.97 -16.44
N TYR A 105 -14.54 13.67 -16.48
CA TYR A 105 -13.19 13.12 -16.70
C TYR A 105 -12.57 13.76 -17.97
N PRO A 106 -11.38 14.38 -17.84
CA PRO A 106 -10.89 15.25 -18.92
C PRO A 106 -10.24 14.53 -20.10
N TRP A 107 -9.96 13.22 -19.96
CA TRP A 107 -9.21 12.43 -20.94
C TRP A 107 -10.14 11.49 -21.74
N GLY A 108 -9.69 11.00 -22.87
CA GLY A 108 -10.55 10.23 -23.78
C GLY A 108 -10.84 8.79 -23.35
N ASN A 109 -9.99 8.21 -22.52
CA ASN A 109 -10.10 6.87 -21.94
C ASN A 109 -9.29 6.79 -20.64
N TYR A 110 -9.53 5.74 -19.86
CA TYR A 110 -8.77 5.50 -18.63
C TYR A 110 -8.26 4.07 -18.58
N LYS A 111 -6.98 3.90 -18.27
CA LYS A 111 -6.31 2.60 -18.18
C LYS A 111 -5.74 2.41 -16.78
N GLN A 112 -5.70 1.16 -16.33
CA GLN A 112 -4.95 0.74 -15.13
C GLN A 112 -4.08 -0.45 -15.49
N VAL A 113 -2.78 -0.36 -15.17
CA VAL A 113 -1.76 -1.32 -15.60
C VAL A 113 -0.92 -1.75 -14.40
N PRO A 114 -0.98 -3.04 -13.97
CA PRO A 114 -0.10 -3.56 -12.93
C PRO A 114 1.33 -3.68 -13.47
N VAL A 115 2.31 -3.26 -12.67
CA VAL A 115 3.72 -3.30 -13.04
C VAL A 115 4.51 -4.00 -11.95
N ARG A 116 5.36 -4.96 -12.35
CA ARG A 116 6.27 -5.67 -11.45
C ARG A 116 7.40 -4.77 -11.00
N ASP A 117 7.87 -5.00 -9.78
CA ASP A 117 8.97 -4.23 -9.18
C ASP A 117 8.79 -2.71 -9.32
N PHE A 118 7.53 -2.26 -9.21
CA PHE A 118 7.22 -0.86 -9.31
C PHE A 118 7.69 -0.11 -8.05
N LEU A 119 8.31 1.05 -8.26
CA LEU A 119 8.93 1.82 -7.17
C LEU A 119 7.91 2.37 -6.16
N TYR A 120 6.70 2.66 -6.63
CA TYR A 120 5.62 3.28 -5.86
C TYR A 120 4.42 2.33 -5.70
N ALA A 121 3.43 2.74 -4.89
CA ALA A 121 2.15 2.03 -4.81
C ALA A 121 1.35 2.19 -6.11
N GLY A 122 1.27 3.41 -6.62
CA GLY A 122 0.70 3.82 -7.87
C GLY A 122 1.45 5.01 -8.46
N MET A 123 1.04 5.41 -9.65
CA MET A 123 1.50 6.62 -10.36
C MET A 123 0.38 7.11 -11.27
N GLU A 124 0.09 8.38 -11.17
CA GLU A 124 -1.02 9.07 -11.82
C GLU A 124 -0.83 9.32 -13.32
N ASN A 125 -0.02 8.55 -14.02
CA ASN A 125 0.24 8.76 -15.43
C ASN A 125 -1.05 9.08 -16.20
N THR A 126 -1.10 10.22 -16.85
CA THR A 126 -2.32 10.77 -17.44
C THR A 126 -3.02 9.77 -18.36
N SER A 127 -4.27 9.47 -18.09
CA SER A 127 -5.12 8.47 -18.77
C SER A 127 -4.67 7.01 -18.68
N ALA A 128 -3.62 6.69 -17.93
CA ALA A 128 -3.02 5.35 -17.90
C ALA A 128 -2.26 5.10 -16.59
N THR A 129 -2.96 5.11 -15.45
CA THR A 129 -2.39 4.80 -14.14
C THR A 129 -1.60 3.50 -14.15
N THR A 130 -0.36 3.55 -13.68
CA THR A 130 0.42 2.36 -13.35
C THR A 130 0.36 2.09 -11.85
N PHE A 131 0.34 0.82 -11.44
CA PHE A 131 0.33 0.46 -10.03
C PHE A 131 1.15 -0.81 -9.76
N SER A 132 1.60 -0.98 -8.53
CA SER A 132 2.41 -2.12 -8.14
C SER A 132 1.63 -3.44 -8.23
N SER A 133 2.23 -4.45 -8.88
CA SER A 133 1.72 -5.82 -8.95
C SER A 133 1.37 -6.43 -7.58
N ARG A 134 1.94 -5.91 -6.47
CA ARG A 134 1.61 -6.34 -5.10
C ARG A 134 0.11 -6.26 -4.75
N TYR A 135 -0.65 -5.44 -5.47
CA TYR A 135 -2.10 -5.28 -5.32
C TYR A 135 -2.92 -6.21 -6.22
N VAL A 136 -2.26 -7.02 -7.04
CA VAL A 136 -2.91 -8.10 -7.78
C VAL A 136 -3.11 -9.27 -6.82
N VAL A 137 -4.33 -9.46 -6.36
CA VAL A 137 -4.66 -10.35 -5.24
C VAL A 137 -5.90 -11.19 -5.53
N ASP A 138 -5.98 -12.33 -4.86
CA ASP A 138 -7.20 -13.14 -4.78
C ASP A 138 -8.17 -12.62 -3.69
N ALA A 139 -9.26 -13.36 -3.47
CA ALA A 139 -10.30 -12.96 -2.52
C ALA A 139 -9.81 -12.90 -1.06
N VAL A 140 -8.86 -13.75 -0.66
CA VAL A 140 -8.26 -13.73 0.69
C VAL A 140 -7.27 -12.58 0.79
N GLY A 141 -6.38 -12.44 -0.18
CA GLY A 141 -5.38 -11.38 -0.23
C GLY A 141 -5.99 -9.97 -0.30
N PHE A 142 -7.23 -9.84 -0.80
CA PHE A 142 -7.95 -8.56 -0.83
C PHE A 142 -8.14 -7.95 0.57
N ASN A 143 -8.30 -8.75 1.61
CA ASN A 143 -8.44 -8.23 2.97
C ASN A 143 -7.15 -7.52 3.43
N ASP A 144 -5.99 -8.06 3.08
CA ASP A 144 -4.69 -7.53 3.50
C ASP A 144 -4.11 -6.46 2.56
N ARG A 145 -4.33 -6.59 1.25
CA ARG A 145 -3.68 -5.76 0.20
C ARG A 145 -4.68 -5.29 -0.86
N LYS A 146 -5.72 -4.57 -0.44
CA LYS A 146 -6.72 -4.01 -1.38
C LYS A 146 -6.15 -2.87 -2.22
N TYR A 147 -6.43 -2.92 -3.51
CA TYR A 147 -6.08 -1.86 -4.46
C TYR A 147 -6.93 -0.59 -4.31
N THR A 148 -8.05 -0.64 -3.56
CA THR A 148 -9.10 0.39 -3.51
C THR A 148 -8.58 1.80 -3.26
N ASN A 149 -7.76 1.99 -2.23
CA ASN A 149 -7.23 3.32 -1.89
C ASN A 149 -6.30 3.86 -2.97
N VAL A 150 -5.33 3.06 -3.42
CA VAL A 150 -4.40 3.43 -4.49
C VAL A 150 -5.17 3.73 -5.78
N ASN A 151 -6.13 2.89 -6.16
CA ASN A 151 -6.98 3.12 -7.32
C ASN A 151 -7.69 4.48 -7.27
N ALA A 152 -8.33 4.79 -6.14
CA ALA A 152 -9.06 6.04 -5.98
C ALA A 152 -8.13 7.26 -5.93
N HIS A 153 -6.96 7.12 -5.32
CA HIS A 153 -5.93 8.17 -5.24
C HIS A 153 -5.39 8.52 -6.63
N GLU A 154 -4.91 7.52 -7.37
CA GLU A 154 -4.35 7.72 -8.71
C GLU A 154 -5.42 8.21 -9.72
N LEU A 155 -6.66 7.79 -9.56
CA LEU A 155 -7.75 8.31 -10.37
C LEU A 155 -8.08 9.77 -10.03
N ALA A 156 -8.08 10.16 -8.75
CA ALA A 156 -8.35 11.54 -8.34
C ALA A 156 -7.28 12.51 -8.90
N HIS A 157 -6.06 12.07 -9.03
CA HIS A 157 -4.99 12.83 -9.68
C HIS A 157 -5.30 13.23 -11.11
N GLN A 158 -6.14 12.50 -11.82
CA GLN A 158 -6.52 12.85 -13.20
C GLN A 158 -7.18 14.24 -13.29
N TRP A 159 -7.73 14.76 -12.16
CA TRP A 159 -8.17 16.14 -12.00
C TRP A 159 -7.17 16.98 -11.20
N PHE A 160 -6.63 16.45 -10.07
CA PHE A 160 -5.77 17.14 -9.13
C PHE A 160 -4.31 16.69 -9.28
N GLY A 161 -3.60 17.22 -10.24
CA GLY A 161 -2.25 16.84 -10.67
C GLY A 161 -2.14 16.90 -12.18
N ASP A 162 -3.06 16.27 -12.89
CA ASP A 162 -3.03 16.15 -14.35
C ASP A 162 -3.76 17.31 -15.03
N LEU A 163 -5.05 17.52 -14.71
CA LEU A 163 -5.83 18.64 -15.27
C LEU A 163 -5.31 19.99 -14.77
N VAL A 164 -5.12 20.11 -13.45
CA VAL A 164 -4.48 21.25 -12.81
C VAL A 164 -3.23 20.77 -12.07
N THR A 165 -2.08 21.42 -12.25
CA THR A 165 -0.79 21.00 -11.70
C THR A 165 -0.23 22.07 -10.78
N ALA A 166 0.33 21.69 -9.64
CA ALA A 166 0.99 22.64 -8.74
C ALA A 166 2.20 23.28 -9.41
N GLU A 167 2.34 24.61 -9.34
CA GLU A 167 3.44 25.35 -9.97
C GLU A 167 4.82 25.03 -9.38
N SER A 168 4.84 24.52 -8.15
CA SER A 168 6.07 24.11 -7.47
C SER A 168 5.77 23.12 -6.34
N SER A 169 6.80 22.42 -5.86
CA SER A 169 6.71 21.49 -4.73
C SER A 169 6.18 22.13 -3.44
N LYS A 170 6.26 23.46 -3.29
CA LYS A 170 5.65 24.19 -2.18
C LYS A 170 4.13 24.00 -2.12
N HIS A 171 3.50 23.81 -3.25
CA HIS A 171 2.04 23.68 -3.38
C HIS A 171 1.60 22.24 -3.67
N HIS A 172 2.44 21.23 -3.43
CA HIS A 172 2.21 19.83 -3.74
C HIS A 172 0.96 19.25 -3.06
N TRP A 173 0.54 19.81 -1.92
CA TRP A 173 -0.70 19.42 -1.25
C TRP A 173 -1.96 19.61 -2.12
N LEU A 174 -1.90 20.50 -3.16
CA LEU A 174 -2.96 20.66 -4.15
C LEU A 174 -3.12 19.45 -5.08
N GLN A 175 -2.14 18.59 -5.14
CA GLN A 175 -2.19 17.31 -5.85
C GLN A 175 -2.43 16.19 -4.84
N GLU A 176 -1.48 15.92 -3.99
CA GLU A 176 -1.49 14.78 -3.06
C GLU A 176 -2.54 14.85 -1.96
N GLY A 177 -2.71 16.04 -1.37
CA GLY A 177 -3.74 16.26 -0.35
C GLY A 177 -5.15 16.08 -0.92
N PHE A 178 -5.39 16.60 -2.13
CA PHE A 178 -6.66 16.41 -2.84
C PHE A 178 -6.88 14.95 -3.22
N ALA A 179 -5.88 14.29 -3.83
CA ALA A 179 -5.99 12.88 -4.21
C ALA A 179 -6.25 11.99 -3.00
N THR A 180 -5.55 12.22 -1.88
CA THR A 180 -5.76 11.50 -0.61
C THR A 180 -7.17 11.74 -0.06
N TYR A 181 -7.65 12.98 -0.08
CA TYR A 181 -8.98 13.31 0.43
C TYR A 181 -10.10 12.70 -0.43
N TYR A 182 -10.00 12.79 -1.76
CA TYR A 182 -10.98 12.20 -2.67
C TYR A 182 -10.93 10.66 -2.68
N ALA A 183 -9.76 10.06 -2.49
CA ALA A 183 -9.66 8.62 -2.25
C ALA A 183 -10.42 8.21 -0.98
N LEU A 184 -10.25 8.97 0.11
CA LEU A 184 -10.97 8.71 1.35
C LEU A 184 -12.48 8.91 1.20
N LEU A 185 -12.95 9.87 0.40
CA LEU A 185 -14.38 10.02 0.07
C LEU A 185 -14.91 8.83 -0.75
N ALA A 186 -14.13 8.31 -1.69
CA ALA A 186 -14.50 7.11 -2.44
C ALA A 186 -14.55 5.86 -1.53
N GLU A 187 -13.62 5.73 -0.61
CA GLU A 187 -13.65 4.65 0.40
C GLU A 187 -14.82 4.82 1.38
N LYS A 188 -15.21 6.07 1.71
CA LYS A 188 -16.45 6.34 2.48
C LYS A 188 -17.70 5.83 1.75
N GLU A 189 -17.79 6.05 0.46
CA GLU A 189 -18.90 5.55 -0.37
C GLU A 189 -18.96 4.01 -0.37
N LEU A 190 -17.81 3.34 -0.42
CA LEU A 190 -17.71 1.89 -0.50
C LEU A 190 -17.85 1.19 0.86
N TYR A 191 -17.27 1.77 1.92
CA TYR A 191 -17.10 1.11 3.22
C TYR A 191 -17.84 1.80 4.38
N GLY A 192 -18.48 2.93 4.10
CA GLY A 192 -19.30 3.65 5.06
C GLY A 192 -18.55 4.69 5.91
N GLU A 193 -19.36 5.36 6.72
CA GLU A 193 -18.92 6.51 7.53
C GLU A 193 -17.94 6.10 8.64
N GLU A 194 -18.12 4.92 9.23
CA GLU A 194 -17.27 4.41 10.31
C GLU A 194 -15.83 4.17 9.80
N TYR A 195 -15.68 3.64 8.57
CA TYR A 195 -14.38 3.51 7.91
C TYR A 195 -13.71 4.87 7.75
N PHE A 196 -14.45 5.87 7.23
CA PHE A 196 -13.96 7.21 6.99
C PHE A 196 -13.43 7.87 8.27
N TYR A 197 -14.21 7.84 9.35
CA TYR A 197 -13.79 8.45 10.62
C TYR A 197 -12.66 7.68 11.29
N SER A 198 -12.62 6.36 11.15
CA SER A 198 -11.52 5.53 11.67
C SER A 198 -10.20 5.85 10.97
N TYR A 199 -10.22 6.04 9.65
CA TYR A 199 -9.06 6.48 8.89
C TYR A 199 -8.58 7.87 9.35
N LEU A 200 -9.49 8.84 9.42
CA LEU A 200 -9.16 10.19 9.89
C LEU A 200 -8.56 10.17 11.30
N TYR A 201 -9.11 9.38 12.20
CA TYR A 201 -8.57 9.22 13.55
C TYR A 201 -7.15 8.66 13.53
N GLU A 202 -6.91 7.58 12.79
CA GLU A 202 -5.58 6.98 12.67
C GLU A 202 -4.56 8.00 12.15
N LYS A 203 -4.90 8.72 11.08
CA LYS A 203 -4.01 9.74 10.50
C LYS A 203 -3.79 10.92 11.43
N ALA A 204 -4.81 11.33 12.19
CA ALA A 204 -4.65 12.36 13.23
C ALA A 204 -3.62 11.94 14.30
N GLN A 205 -3.62 10.66 14.74
CA GLN A 205 -2.62 10.16 15.68
C GLN A 205 -1.22 10.13 15.07
N GLN A 206 -1.08 9.71 13.82
CA GLN A 206 0.20 9.72 13.09
C GLN A 206 0.75 11.14 12.94
N LEU A 207 -0.08 12.10 12.51
CA LEU A 207 0.30 13.51 12.36
C LEU A 207 0.67 14.16 13.69
N LYS A 208 -0.10 13.91 14.75
CA LYS A 208 0.22 14.36 16.12
C LYS A 208 1.58 13.84 16.58
N PHE A 209 1.88 12.57 16.31
CA PHE A 209 3.16 11.97 16.67
C PHE A 209 4.30 12.56 15.83
N ALA A 210 4.14 12.65 14.52
CA ALA A 210 5.14 13.19 13.60
C ALA A 210 5.48 14.67 13.91
N SER A 211 4.50 15.48 14.33
CA SER A 211 4.72 16.89 14.69
C SER A 211 5.71 17.11 15.85
N ARG A 212 6.16 16.04 16.52
CA ARG A 212 7.20 16.12 17.56
C ARG A 212 8.61 16.29 16.97
N THR A 213 8.83 15.83 15.75
CA THR A 213 10.14 15.82 15.08
C THR A 213 10.13 16.44 13.70
N ASP A 214 9.02 16.32 12.96
CA ASP A 214 8.82 16.98 11.67
C ASP A 214 8.28 18.39 11.90
N THR A 215 9.13 19.39 11.68
CA THR A 215 8.83 20.81 11.87
C THR A 215 8.63 21.54 10.54
N ILE A 216 8.43 20.81 9.44
CA ILE A 216 8.25 21.39 8.12
C ILE A 216 6.74 21.48 7.83
N PRO A 217 6.21 22.70 7.53
CA PRO A 217 4.79 22.88 7.24
C PRO A 217 4.40 22.37 5.85
N VAL A 218 3.10 22.28 5.59
CA VAL A 218 2.54 21.83 4.29
C VAL A 218 3.01 22.73 3.13
N LEU A 219 2.98 24.06 3.33
CA LEU A 219 3.43 25.03 2.31
C LEU A 219 4.96 25.17 2.29
N ASN A 220 5.65 24.05 2.11
CA ASN A 220 7.09 24.01 2.00
C ASN A 220 7.53 22.94 1.00
N ALA A 221 8.46 23.29 0.11
CA ALA A 221 8.97 22.36 -0.91
C ALA A 221 9.70 21.12 -0.33
N LYS A 222 10.07 21.15 0.96
CA LYS A 222 10.73 20.05 1.69
C LYS A 222 9.77 19.28 2.61
N ALA A 223 8.47 19.55 2.54
CA ALA A 223 7.48 18.83 3.35
C ALA A 223 7.58 17.32 3.11
N SER A 224 7.40 16.53 4.18
CA SER A 224 7.38 15.08 4.08
C SER A 224 6.12 14.59 3.38
N SER A 225 6.15 13.36 2.85
CA SER A 225 4.96 12.73 2.26
C SER A 225 3.79 12.72 3.25
N LEU A 226 4.02 12.34 4.51
CA LEU A 226 2.97 12.38 5.54
C LEU A 226 2.34 13.77 5.68
N THR A 227 3.15 14.82 5.53
CA THR A 227 2.69 16.20 5.67
C THR A 227 1.84 16.64 4.49
N PHE A 228 2.28 16.50 3.25
CA PHE A 228 1.46 17.01 2.14
C PHE A 228 0.34 16.06 1.70
N TYR A 229 0.44 14.73 1.94
CA TYR A 229 -0.67 13.78 1.75
C TYR A 229 -1.72 13.92 2.86
N GLU A 230 -1.35 13.52 4.08
CA GLU A 230 -2.32 13.31 5.14
C GLU A 230 -2.74 14.61 5.83
N LYS A 231 -1.80 15.51 6.13
CA LYS A 231 -2.18 16.82 6.68
C LYS A 231 -2.85 17.70 5.64
N GLY A 232 -2.47 17.58 4.35
CA GLY A 232 -3.18 18.21 3.23
C GLY A 232 -4.63 17.72 3.13
N ALA A 233 -4.86 16.41 3.20
CA ALA A 233 -6.21 15.82 3.21
C ALA A 233 -7.02 16.26 4.44
N TRP A 234 -6.40 16.31 5.62
CA TRP A 234 -7.03 16.84 6.83
C TRP A 234 -7.42 18.30 6.71
N ALA A 235 -6.57 19.14 6.10
CA ALA A 235 -6.90 20.53 5.82
C ALA A 235 -8.14 20.65 4.92
N LEU A 236 -8.24 19.82 3.88
CA LEU A 236 -9.41 19.78 3.00
C LEU A 236 -10.67 19.29 3.75
N PHE A 237 -10.55 18.27 4.60
CA PHE A 237 -11.66 17.81 5.43
C PHE A 237 -12.17 18.94 6.35
N VAL A 238 -11.28 19.63 7.05
CA VAL A 238 -11.64 20.76 7.93
C VAL A 238 -12.29 21.88 7.13
N LEU A 239 -11.72 22.27 6.00
CA LEU A 239 -12.28 23.28 5.10
C LEU A 239 -13.70 22.90 4.66
N HIS A 240 -13.87 21.65 4.20
CA HIS A 240 -15.17 21.11 3.78
C HIS A 240 -16.21 21.19 4.92
N GLN A 241 -15.82 20.79 6.16
CA GLN A 241 -16.71 20.89 7.33
C GLN A 241 -17.10 22.33 7.69
N LYS A 242 -16.19 23.29 7.48
CA LYS A 242 -16.43 24.71 7.82
C LYS A 242 -17.32 25.44 6.82
N ILE A 243 -17.13 25.21 5.52
CA ILE A 243 -17.89 25.93 4.49
C ILE A 243 -19.13 25.16 4.00
N GLY A 244 -19.22 23.87 4.33
CA GLY A 244 -20.32 22.97 3.94
C GLY A 244 -20.20 22.42 2.52
N ASP A 245 -20.86 21.28 2.29
CA ASP A 245 -20.75 20.46 1.07
C ASP A 245 -21.05 21.25 -0.21
N LYS A 246 -22.13 22.02 -0.23
CA LYS A 246 -22.54 22.79 -1.43
C LYS A 246 -21.50 23.82 -1.84
N ALA A 247 -20.95 24.57 -0.89
CA ALA A 247 -19.94 25.60 -1.16
C ALA A 247 -18.62 24.95 -1.57
N PHE A 248 -18.20 23.89 -0.88
CA PHE A 248 -16.99 23.16 -1.19
C PHE A 248 -17.01 22.60 -2.63
N LYS A 249 -18.04 21.84 -3.00
CA LYS A 249 -18.21 21.30 -4.37
C LYS A 249 -18.25 22.40 -5.44
N LYS A 250 -18.88 23.53 -5.15
CA LYS A 250 -18.92 24.66 -6.07
C LYS A 250 -17.54 25.28 -6.27
N ALA A 251 -16.76 25.47 -5.20
CA ALA A 251 -15.40 25.97 -5.27
C ALA A 251 -14.49 25.05 -6.09
N ILE A 252 -14.53 23.73 -5.81
CA ILE A 252 -13.77 22.72 -6.56
C ILE A 252 -14.09 22.77 -8.06
N LYS A 253 -15.38 22.77 -8.39
CA LYS A 253 -15.82 22.84 -9.80
C LYS A 253 -15.34 24.11 -10.50
N ASN A 254 -15.39 25.25 -9.82
CA ASN A 254 -14.90 26.52 -10.37
C ASN A 254 -13.38 26.50 -10.56
N TYR A 255 -12.64 26.03 -9.54
CA TYR A 255 -11.19 25.91 -9.55
C TYR A 255 -10.70 25.06 -10.73
N LEU A 256 -11.23 23.84 -10.88
CA LEU A 256 -10.84 22.93 -11.95
C LEU A 256 -11.21 23.46 -13.35
N LYS A 257 -12.38 24.09 -13.49
CA LYS A 257 -12.79 24.66 -14.78
C LYS A 257 -11.97 25.87 -15.19
N LYS A 258 -11.68 26.75 -14.23
CA LYS A 258 -10.95 28.00 -14.49
C LYS A 258 -9.48 27.73 -14.84
N HIS A 259 -8.87 26.78 -14.15
CA HIS A 259 -7.44 26.50 -14.27
C HIS A 259 -7.12 25.21 -15.05
N ALA A 260 -8.09 24.69 -15.83
CA ALA A 260 -7.90 23.49 -16.64
C ALA A 260 -6.66 23.62 -17.53
N PHE A 261 -5.79 22.62 -17.49
CA PHE A 261 -4.51 22.56 -18.23
C PHE A 261 -3.49 23.64 -17.87
N GLN A 262 -3.59 24.20 -16.67
CA GLN A 262 -2.67 25.22 -16.17
C GLN A 262 -1.93 24.76 -14.92
N THR A 263 -0.87 25.47 -14.57
CA THR A 263 -0.22 25.39 -13.27
C THR A 263 -0.90 26.36 -12.29
N VAL A 264 -0.94 25.98 -11.01
CA VAL A 264 -1.67 26.65 -9.94
C VAL A 264 -0.88 26.69 -8.64
N ASN A 265 -1.25 27.65 -7.79
CA ASN A 265 -0.77 27.73 -6.41
C ASN A 265 -1.94 27.74 -5.42
N THR A 266 -1.63 27.74 -4.14
CA THR A 266 -2.63 27.71 -3.06
C THR A 266 -3.61 28.89 -3.13
N ASN A 267 -3.15 30.07 -3.53
CA ASN A 267 -4.01 31.26 -3.62
C ASN A 267 -5.05 31.12 -4.75
N ASP A 268 -4.72 30.47 -5.86
CA ASP A 268 -5.67 30.21 -6.95
C ASP A 268 -6.88 29.39 -6.47
N PHE A 269 -6.64 28.42 -5.60
CA PHE A 269 -7.71 27.66 -4.96
C PHE A 269 -8.49 28.51 -3.94
N PHE A 270 -7.82 29.27 -3.09
CA PHE A 270 -8.46 30.08 -2.06
C PHE A 270 -9.36 31.17 -2.64
N VAL A 271 -8.99 31.79 -3.75
CA VAL A 271 -9.84 32.76 -4.47
C VAL A 271 -11.19 32.12 -4.85
N GLU A 272 -11.23 30.84 -5.23
CA GLU A 272 -12.49 30.18 -5.58
C GLU A 272 -13.31 29.80 -4.32
N ILE A 273 -12.66 29.58 -3.17
CA ILE A 273 -13.34 29.44 -1.86
C ILE A 273 -14.02 30.74 -1.45
N GLU A 274 -13.30 31.86 -1.49
CA GLU A 274 -13.80 33.18 -1.08
C GLU A 274 -14.99 33.68 -1.93
N LYS A 275 -15.08 33.25 -3.18
CA LYS A 275 -16.23 33.53 -4.06
C LYS A 275 -17.52 32.82 -3.66
N VAL A 276 -17.46 31.74 -2.95
CA VAL A 276 -18.61 30.86 -2.64
C VAL A 276 -18.98 30.83 -1.17
N ALA A 277 -18.08 31.26 -0.29
CA ALA A 277 -18.26 31.29 1.15
C ALA A 277 -17.58 32.50 1.77
N ALA A 278 -18.21 33.11 2.78
CA ALA A 278 -17.56 34.11 3.64
C ALA A 278 -16.61 33.37 4.60
N PHE A 279 -15.38 33.14 4.16
CA PHE A 279 -14.40 32.32 4.88
C PHE A 279 -13.01 32.99 4.87
N ASP A 280 -12.37 33.07 6.04
CA ASP A 280 -11.02 33.61 6.18
C ASP A 280 -9.97 32.58 5.76
N THR A 281 -9.62 32.56 4.48
CA THR A 281 -8.61 31.65 3.92
C THR A 281 -7.21 31.95 4.45
N LYS A 282 -6.91 33.19 4.86
CA LYS A 282 -5.59 33.57 5.41
C LYS A 282 -5.40 32.96 6.80
N LEU A 283 -6.40 33.08 7.68
CA LEU A 283 -6.37 32.45 9.00
C LEU A 283 -6.31 30.93 8.86
N PHE A 284 -7.07 30.36 7.95
CA PHE A 284 -7.03 28.93 7.68
C PHE A 284 -5.65 28.46 7.21
N SER A 285 -5.03 29.15 6.26
CA SER A 285 -3.68 28.87 5.77
C SER A 285 -2.67 28.88 6.91
N LYS A 286 -2.70 29.92 7.73
CA LYS A 286 -1.81 30.05 8.87
C LYS A 286 -1.88 28.87 9.84
N VAL A 287 -3.09 28.35 10.11
CA VAL A 287 -3.31 27.27 11.09
C VAL A 287 -3.03 25.89 10.49
N TRP A 288 -3.45 25.63 9.25
CA TRP A 288 -3.44 24.29 8.69
C TRP A 288 -2.30 24.02 7.72
N LEU A 289 -1.82 25.04 7.01
CA LEU A 289 -0.82 24.89 5.95
C LEU A 289 0.55 25.48 6.28
N GLU A 290 0.61 26.54 7.10
CA GLU A 290 1.87 27.24 7.42
C GLU A 290 2.40 26.86 8.82
N ASP A 291 1.57 26.42 9.75
CA ASP A 291 2.03 25.81 11.00
C ASP A 291 2.43 24.36 10.75
N TYR A 292 3.58 23.93 11.27
CA TYR A 292 4.01 22.52 11.20
C TYR A 292 3.21 21.63 12.15
N LYS A 293 2.73 22.17 13.27
CA LYS A 293 1.94 21.43 14.25
C LYS A 293 0.60 20.98 13.68
N PHE A 294 0.21 19.77 14.03
CA PHE A 294 -1.15 19.30 13.74
C PHE A 294 -2.13 19.86 14.77
N ASN A 295 -3.21 20.51 14.33
CA ASN A 295 -4.23 21.08 15.22
C ASN A 295 -5.13 19.99 15.82
N THR A 296 -4.60 19.32 16.83
CA THR A 296 -5.25 18.18 17.50
C THR A 296 -6.57 18.56 18.17
N LEU A 297 -6.71 19.79 18.68
CA LEU A 297 -7.94 20.22 19.36
C LEU A 297 -9.11 20.25 18.37
N GLU A 298 -8.97 20.99 17.28
CA GLU A 298 -10.00 21.10 16.25
C GLU A 298 -10.28 19.73 15.59
N ALA A 299 -9.24 18.94 15.34
CA ALA A 299 -9.39 17.59 14.79
C ALA A 299 -10.23 16.69 15.73
N ASN A 300 -9.95 16.69 17.02
CA ASN A 300 -10.72 15.92 18.01
C ASN A 300 -12.19 16.37 18.09
N ASP A 301 -12.46 17.67 17.98
CA ASP A 301 -13.83 18.19 18.03
C ASP A 301 -14.64 17.73 16.80
N LEU A 302 -13.99 17.63 15.62
CA LEU A 302 -14.61 17.09 14.43
C LEU A 302 -14.80 15.56 14.53
N LEU A 303 -13.80 14.85 15.02
CA LEU A 303 -13.83 13.40 15.21
C LEU A 303 -14.91 12.95 16.19
N LYS A 304 -15.13 13.69 17.28
CA LYS A 304 -16.17 13.42 18.28
C LYS A 304 -17.61 13.47 17.75
N LYS A 305 -17.82 13.95 16.52
CA LYS A 305 -19.14 13.86 15.89
C LYS A 305 -19.53 12.41 15.58
N ASN A 306 -18.55 11.52 15.38
CA ASN A 306 -18.77 10.09 15.18
C ASN A 306 -18.79 9.34 16.53
N THR A 307 -19.80 8.45 16.70
CA THR A 307 -20.02 7.73 17.95
C THR A 307 -18.91 6.72 18.25
N ALA A 308 -18.44 5.99 17.25
CA ALA A 308 -17.36 5.01 17.45
C ALA A 308 -16.06 5.70 17.87
N ILE A 309 -15.77 6.87 17.31
CA ILE A 309 -14.58 7.65 17.70
C ILE A 309 -14.71 8.24 19.11
N LYS A 310 -15.91 8.56 19.59
CA LYS A 310 -16.06 8.92 21.02
C LYS A 310 -15.58 7.77 21.92
N VAL A 311 -16.04 6.54 21.65
CA VAL A 311 -15.61 5.35 22.41
C VAL A 311 -14.10 5.13 22.26
N GLN A 312 -13.54 5.33 21.06
CA GLN A 312 -12.09 5.25 20.82
C GLN A 312 -11.31 6.24 21.69
N LEU A 313 -11.77 7.48 21.78
CA LEU A 313 -11.11 8.50 22.60
C LEU A 313 -11.21 8.21 24.10
N GLU A 314 -12.30 7.59 24.56
CA GLU A 314 -12.43 7.09 25.93
C GLU A 314 -11.44 5.96 26.21
N LEU A 315 -11.32 4.99 25.30
CA LEU A 315 -10.32 3.93 25.35
C LEU A 315 -8.89 4.48 25.44
N ASP A 316 -8.58 5.53 24.68
CA ASP A 316 -7.26 6.15 24.70
C ASP A 316 -6.90 6.75 26.08
N GLN A 317 -7.88 7.30 26.79
CA GLN A 317 -7.68 7.81 28.14
C GLN A 317 -7.36 6.69 29.14
N LEU A 318 -7.91 5.50 28.92
CA LEU A 318 -7.70 4.32 29.77
C LEU A 318 -6.42 3.53 29.42
N ARG A 319 -5.60 3.99 28.48
CA ARG A 319 -4.43 3.24 27.99
C ARG A 319 -3.47 2.83 29.11
N ASN A 320 -3.23 3.70 30.09
CA ASN A 320 -2.32 3.48 31.20
C ASN A 320 -3.03 3.05 32.50
N THR A 321 -4.35 2.88 32.49
CA THR A 321 -5.14 2.40 33.61
C THR A 321 -4.89 0.89 33.78
N PRO A 322 -4.74 0.38 35.02
CA PRO A 322 -4.62 -1.06 35.29
C PRO A 322 -5.79 -1.85 34.73
N LEU A 323 -5.53 -3.08 34.25
CA LEU A 323 -6.55 -3.92 33.64
C LEU A 323 -7.77 -4.12 34.55
N ALA A 324 -7.56 -4.37 35.84
CA ALA A 324 -8.64 -4.60 36.82
C ALA A 324 -9.66 -3.46 36.91
N GLU A 325 -9.22 -2.21 36.70
CA GLU A 325 -10.07 -1.02 36.76
C GLU A 325 -10.84 -0.75 35.46
N LYS A 326 -10.34 -1.24 34.32
CA LYS A 326 -10.95 -1.00 32.99
C LYS A 326 -11.57 -2.24 32.34
N LYS A 327 -11.41 -3.44 32.92
CA LYS A 327 -11.83 -4.72 32.32
C LYS A 327 -13.30 -4.71 31.92
N ASP A 328 -14.20 -4.23 32.77
CA ASP A 328 -15.63 -4.17 32.51
C ASP A 328 -15.96 -3.24 31.32
N PHE A 329 -15.25 -2.13 31.19
CA PHE A 329 -15.41 -1.23 30.03
C PHE A 329 -14.93 -1.90 28.73
N LEU A 330 -13.77 -2.58 28.77
CA LEU A 330 -13.25 -3.32 27.61
C LEU A 330 -14.20 -4.43 27.17
N MET A 331 -14.80 -5.16 28.12
CA MET A 331 -15.82 -6.18 27.83
C MET A 331 -17.04 -5.59 27.14
N LYS A 332 -17.57 -4.46 27.65
CA LYS A 332 -18.70 -3.75 27.03
C LYS A 332 -18.38 -3.32 25.59
N VAL A 333 -17.19 -2.80 25.35
CA VAL A 333 -16.76 -2.41 23.99
C VAL A 333 -16.73 -3.62 23.07
N LEU A 334 -16.17 -4.75 23.48
CA LEU A 334 -16.11 -5.97 22.66
C LEU A 334 -17.49 -6.55 22.36
N GLN A 335 -18.46 -6.44 23.28
CA GLN A 335 -19.82 -6.91 23.13
C GLN A 335 -20.74 -5.97 22.32
N SER A 336 -20.38 -4.69 22.23
CA SER A 336 -21.16 -3.68 21.49
C SER A 336 -21.03 -3.82 19.97
N ASP A 337 -21.93 -3.14 19.22
CA ASP A 337 -21.87 -3.04 17.76
C ASP A 337 -20.92 -1.95 17.27
N VAL A 338 -20.00 -1.46 18.11
CA VAL A 338 -19.02 -0.45 17.72
C VAL A 338 -18.13 -0.97 16.59
N TYR A 339 -17.69 -0.07 15.75
CA TYR A 339 -16.86 -0.40 14.59
C TYR A 339 -15.60 -1.18 15.00
N TYR A 340 -15.20 -2.14 14.19
CA TYR A 340 -14.18 -3.14 14.55
C TYR A 340 -12.81 -2.54 14.92
N THR A 341 -12.44 -1.38 14.38
CA THR A 341 -11.17 -0.70 14.70
C THR A 341 -11.07 -0.28 16.17
N VAL A 342 -12.21 0.04 16.79
CA VAL A 342 -12.28 0.32 18.23
C VAL A 342 -12.02 -0.96 19.03
N LYS A 343 -12.56 -2.10 18.57
CA LYS A 343 -12.28 -3.41 19.20
C LYS A 343 -10.81 -3.82 19.04
N GLU A 344 -10.16 -3.50 17.89
CA GLU A 344 -8.72 -3.68 17.72
C GLU A 344 -7.91 -2.90 18.76
N SER A 345 -8.37 -1.69 19.11
CA SER A 345 -7.73 -0.86 20.12
C SER A 345 -7.83 -1.48 21.53
N VAL A 346 -8.91 -2.24 21.80
CA VAL A 346 -9.00 -3.07 23.01
C VAL A 346 -7.88 -4.12 23.00
N ILE A 347 -7.74 -4.89 21.92
CA ILE A 347 -6.69 -5.93 21.83
C ILE A 347 -5.30 -5.33 22.01
N PHE A 348 -5.06 -4.15 21.41
CA PHE A 348 -3.81 -3.45 21.58
C PHE A 348 -3.47 -3.14 23.06
N GLN A 349 -4.46 -2.84 23.89
CA GLN A 349 -4.26 -2.57 25.31
C GLN A 349 -3.98 -3.83 26.15
N LEU A 350 -4.22 -5.04 25.60
CA LEU A 350 -4.01 -6.31 26.29
C LEU A 350 -2.58 -6.88 26.15
N ARG A 351 -1.71 -6.27 25.34
CA ARG A 351 -0.41 -6.83 24.92
C ARG A 351 0.60 -7.12 26.04
N LYS A 352 0.40 -6.56 27.24
CA LYS A 352 1.30 -6.74 28.38
C LYS A 352 0.69 -7.61 29.49
N GLU A 353 -0.53 -8.04 29.29
CA GLU A 353 -1.29 -8.78 30.29
C GLU A 353 -1.06 -10.29 30.12
N SER A 354 -1.21 -11.05 31.20
CA SER A 354 -1.14 -12.51 31.14
C SER A 354 -2.37 -13.09 30.45
N TYR A 355 -2.24 -14.26 29.83
CA TYR A 355 -3.37 -14.94 29.21
C TYR A 355 -4.52 -15.17 30.19
N ASP A 356 -4.23 -15.59 31.43
CA ASP A 356 -5.25 -15.89 32.41
C ASP A 356 -6.09 -14.67 32.79
N ASP A 357 -5.51 -13.48 32.78
CA ASP A 357 -6.21 -12.24 33.11
C ASP A 357 -7.13 -11.78 31.96
N ILE A 358 -6.79 -12.14 30.72
CA ILE A 358 -7.47 -11.62 29.51
C ILE A 358 -8.29 -12.65 28.73
N LYS A 359 -8.30 -13.93 29.14
CA LYS A 359 -8.94 -15.02 28.38
C LYS A 359 -10.43 -14.77 28.06
N GLU A 360 -11.18 -14.13 28.96
CA GLU A 360 -12.58 -13.76 28.72
C GLU A 360 -12.72 -12.68 27.64
N LEU A 361 -11.85 -11.67 27.65
CA LEU A 361 -11.79 -10.62 26.62
C LEU A 361 -11.41 -11.21 25.26
N LEU A 362 -10.45 -12.15 25.25
CA LEU A 362 -10.05 -12.83 24.03
C LEU A 362 -11.17 -13.70 23.45
N ALA A 363 -11.93 -14.40 24.30
CA ALA A 363 -13.08 -15.19 23.88
C ALA A 363 -14.15 -14.30 23.20
N LEU A 364 -14.46 -13.13 23.78
CA LEU A 364 -15.36 -12.15 23.18
C LEU A 364 -14.82 -11.62 21.83
N ALA A 365 -13.54 -11.30 21.77
CA ALA A 365 -12.91 -10.80 20.55
C ALA A 365 -12.89 -11.86 19.44
N MET A 366 -12.56 -13.11 19.74
CA MET A 366 -12.59 -14.23 18.81
C MET A 366 -14.01 -14.52 18.29
N ALA A 367 -15.03 -14.39 19.15
CA ALA A 367 -16.43 -14.57 18.81
C ALA A 367 -16.93 -13.59 17.73
N THR A 368 -16.28 -12.43 17.55
CA THR A 368 -16.60 -11.47 16.49
C THR A 368 -16.39 -12.04 15.10
N LYS A 369 -15.53 -13.04 14.93
CA LYS A 369 -15.09 -13.63 13.65
C LYS A 369 -14.53 -12.60 12.64
N ASN A 370 -14.24 -11.39 13.09
CA ASN A 370 -13.66 -10.36 12.24
C ASN A 370 -12.18 -10.65 12.01
N TRP A 371 -11.78 -10.76 10.75
CA TRP A 371 -10.41 -11.12 10.36
C TRP A 371 -9.36 -10.13 10.89
N SER A 372 -9.67 -8.84 10.93
CA SER A 372 -8.74 -7.81 11.38
C SER A 372 -8.50 -7.86 12.89
N ILE A 373 -9.56 -8.10 13.69
CA ILE A 373 -9.44 -8.35 15.13
C ILE A 373 -8.61 -9.60 15.39
N ARG A 374 -8.88 -10.69 14.65
CA ARG A 374 -8.14 -11.96 14.75
C ARG A 374 -6.65 -11.76 14.41
N GLN A 375 -6.32 -10.94 13.41
CA GLN A 375 -4.94 -10.58 13.09
C GLN A 375 -4.23 -9.86 14.24
N LYS A 376 -4.92 -8.95 14.96
CA LYS A 376 -4.36 -8.32 16.17
C LYS A 376 -4.12 -9.33 17.28
N ILE A 377 -5.04 -10.29 17.46
CA ILE A 377 -4.87 -11.37 18.45
C ILE A 377 -3.72 -12.28 18.07
N ALA A 378 -3.53 -12.61 16.78
CA ALA A 378 -2.43 -13.43 16.31
C ALA A 378 -1.05 -12.85 16.69
N ASN A 379 -0.95 -11.53 16.72
CA ASN A 379 0.27 -10.81 17.12
C ASN A 379 0.40 -10.55 18.63
N LEU A 380 -0.54 -11.02 19.44
CA LEU A 380 -0.59 -10.65 20.86
C LEU A 380 0.49 -11.37 21.70
N PHE A 381 0.75 -12.64 21.39
CA PHE A 381 1.64 -13.48 22.17
C PHE A 381 2.93 -13.81 21.41
N PRO A 382 4.11 -13.61 22.03
CA PRO A 382 5.38 -14.09 21.47
C PRO A 382 5.48 -15.62 21.49
N LYS A 383 4.77 -16.29 22.42
CA LYS A 383 4.58 -17.72 22.51
C LYS A 383 3.12 -18.02 22.87
N VAL A 384 2.46 -18.85 22.07
CA VAL A 384 1.03 -19.17 22.27
C VAL A 384 0.84 -19.98 23.54
N PRO A 385 -0.02 -19.55 24.49
CA PRO A 385 -0.35 -20.32 25.68
C PRO A 385 -1.03 -21.65 25.33
N GLU A 386 -0.71 -22.73 26.06
CA GLU A 386 -1.31 -24.06 25.82
C GLU A 386 -2.85 -24.00 25.90
N ALA A 387 -3.39 -23.28 26.87
CA ALA A 387 -4.84 -23.13 27.06
C ALA A 387 -5.53 -22.35 25.90
N PHE A 388 -4.77 -21.63 25.05
CA PHE A 388 -5.30 -20.89 23.90
C PHE A 388 -5.03 -21.59 22.55
N LYS A 389 -4.33 -22.73 22.58
CA LYS A 389 -3.88 -23.46 21.39
C LYS A 389 -5.01 -23.77 20.41
N ALA A 390 -6.10 -24.36 20.90
CA ALA A 390 -7.22 -24.78 20.06
C ALA A 390 -7.88 -23.61 19.33
N ASP A 391 -8.11 -22.50 20.00
CA ASP A 391 -8.65 -21.27 19.38
C ASP A 391 -7.66 -20.67 18.39
N TYR A 392 -6.36 -20.66 18.72
CA TYR A 392 -5.32 -20.12 17.89
C TYR A 392 -5.11 -20.95 16.59
N GLU A 393 -5.24 -22.25 16.66
CA GLU A 393 -5.19 -23.16 15.50
C GLU A 393 -6.26 -22.81 14.44
N THR A 394 -7.41 -22.26 14.84
CA THR A 394 -8.42 -21.80 13.90
C THR A 394 -7.93 -20.67 12.98
N MET A 395 -6.84 -19.99 13.33
CA MET A 395 -6.25 -18.92 12.53
C MET A 395 -5.47 -19.44 11.32
N LEU A 396 -5.14 -20.75 11.27
CA LEU A 396 -4.54 -21.38 10.08
C LEU A 396 -5.47 -21.35 8.84
N THR A 397 -6.77 -21.14 9.04
CA THR A 397 -7.76 -21.04 7.95
C THR A 397 -8.42 -19.65 7.92
N ASP A 398 -7.72 -18.64 8.43
CA ASP A 398 -8.26 -17.28 8.49
C ASP A 398 -8.46 -16.66 7.10
N ALA A 399 -9.31 -15.65 7.02
CA ALA A 399 -9.57 -14.87 5.80
C ALA A 399 -8.46 -13.83 5.49
N SER A 400 -7.29 -13.95 6.10
CA SER A 400 -6.12 -13.08 5.94
C SER A 400 -4.86 -13.92 5.82
N TYR A 401 -4.10 -13.75 4.75
CA TYR A 401 -2.81 -14.41 4.58
C TYR A 401 -1.78 -13.98 5.62
N GLN A 402 -1.83 -12.72 6.07
CA GLN A 402 -0.97 -12.25 7.17
C GLN A 402 -1.30 -12.97 8.48
N THR A 403 -2.59 -13.18 8.79
CA THR A 403 -2.99 -13.94 9.97
C THR A 403 -2.55 -15.40 9.88
N GLN A 404 -2.73 -16.04 8.71
CA GLN A 404 -2.28 -17.42 8.47
C GLN A 404 -0.76 -17.55 8.65
N GLU A 405 0.01 -16.61 8.10
CA GLU A 405 1.49 -16.56 8.22
C GLU A 405 1.94 -16.49 9.67
N ILE A 406 1.39 -15.55 10.42
CA ILE A 406 1.70 -15.37 11.85
C ILE A 406 1.30 -16.63 12.63
N ALA A 407 0.10 -17.17 12.36
CA ALA A 407 -0.42 -18.34 13.06
C ALA A 407 0.46 -19.58 12.84
N LEU A 408 0.84 -19.87 11.60
CA LEU A 408 1.72 -21.00 11.30
C LEU A 408 3.07 -20.89 12.01
N PHE A 409 3.71 -19.72 11.92
CA PHE A 409 4.99 -19.48 12.57
C PHE A 409 4.91 -19.63 14.10
N GLN A 410 3.91 -19.01 14.72
CA GLN A 410 3.76 -19.02 16.19
C GLN A 410 3.39 -20.41 16.71
N LEU A 411 2.52 -21.16 16.05
CA LEU A 411 2.17 -22.53 16.39
C LEU A 411 3.38 -23.46 16.27
N TRP A 412 4.12 -23.36 15.15
CA TRP A 412 5.34 -24.15 14.94
C TRP A 412 6.40 -23.85 16.01
N ASN A 413 6.54 -22.57 16.40
CA ASN A 413 7.51 -22.15 17.41
C ASN A 413 7.09 -22.56 18.85
N SER A 414 5.78 -22.58 19.14
CA SER A 414 5.25 -22.84 20.47
C SER A 414 5.08 -24.32 20.80
N PHE A 415 4.77 -25.15 19.78
CA PHE A 415 4.34 -26.55 19.98
C PHE A 415 5.19 -27.52 19.15
N GLU A 416 6.34 -27.88 19.67
CA GLU A 416 7.34 -28.69 18.95
C GLU A 416 6.79 -30.05 18.51
N ASN A 417 6.00 -30.70 19.36
CA ASN A 417 5.41 -32.03 19.07
C ASN A 417 4.36 -31.99 17.95
N ASP A 418 3.79 -30.81 17.64
CA ASP A 418 2.77 -30.64 16.60
C ASP A 418 3.30 -30.07 15.29
N ARG A 419 4.59 -29.78 15.18
CA ARG A 419 5.21 -29.18 13.98
C ARG A 419 4.85 -29.92 12.70
N ILE A 420 4.98 -31.24 12.71
CA ILE A 420 4.67 -32.08 11.55
C ILE A 420 3.21 -31.95 11.15
N ARG A 421 2.29 -32.00 12.11
CA ARG A 421 0.85 -31.83 11.86
C ARG A 421 0.53 -30.49 11.22
N TYR A 422 1.10 -29.39 11.72
CA TYR A 422 0.90 -28.05 11.15
C TYR A 422 1.43 -27.96 9.71
N LEU A 423 2.60 -28.54 9.44
CA LEU A 423 3.18 -28.55 8.10
C LEU A 423 2.35 -29.39 7.12
N ASP A 424 1.82 -30.54 7.55
CA ASP A 424 0.95 -31.36 6.71
C ASP A 424 -0.36 -30.66 6.36
N GLN A 425 -0.95 -29.93 7.30
CA GLN A 425 -2.17 -29.14 7.09
C GLN A 425 -1.96 -27.99 6.10
N THR A 426 -0.76 -27.41 6.04
CA THR A 426 -0.47 -26.17 5.30
C THR A 426 0.42 -26.38 4.07
N LYS A 427 0.74 -27.63 3.71
CA LYS A 427 1.70 -27.99 2.65
C LYS A 427 1.40 -27.40 1.26
N ASN A 428 0.14 -27.08 0.98
CA ASN A 428 -0.32 -26.55 -0.31
C ASN A 428 -0.50 -25.03 -0.31
N TRP A 429 -0.11 -24.37 0.75
CA TRP A 429 -0.24 -22.91 0.83
C TRP A 429 0.71 -22.21 -0.15
N ILE A 430 0.22 -21.11 -0.72
CA ILE A 430 0.98 -20.23 -1.60
C ILE A 430 1.06 -18.82 -0.98
N GLY A 431 -0.09 -18.21 -0.62
CA GLY A 431 -0.18 -16.85 -0.11
C GLY A 431 -0.37 -15.81 -1.21
N PHE A 432 0.17 -14.63 -1.00
CA PHE A 432 0.16 -13.56 -2.00
C PHE A 432 1.03 -13.93 -3.23
N ASN A 433 1.06 -13.06 -4.22
CA ASN A 433 1.93 -13.18 -5.38
C ASN A 433 3.43 -13.05 -5.07
N ASP A 434 3.79 -12.68 -3.83
CA ASP A 434 5.17 -12.74 -3.31
C ASP A 434 5.49 -14.04 -2.57
N TYR A 435 4.60 -15.04 -2.62
CA TYR A 435 4.77 -16.39 -2.08
C TYR A 435 5.07 -16.45 -0.58
N ASN A 436 4.61 -15.47 0.20
CA ASN A 436 4.94 -15.37 1.63
C ASN A 436 4.65 -16.66 2.43
N LEU A 437 3.47 -17.26 2.25
CA LEU A 437 3.11 -18.51 2.96
C LEU A 437 3.93 -19.71 2.46
N ARG A 438 4.18 -19.80 1.15
CA ARG A 438 4.99 -20.90 0.59
C ARG A 438 6.43 -20.85 1.06
N VAL A 439 7.02 -19.67 1.03
CA VAL A 439 8.39 -19.41 1.51
C VAL A 439 8.51 -19.73 2.99
N LEU A 440 7.57 -19.28 3.83
CA LEU A 440 7.53 -19.62 5.25
C LEU A 440 7.43 -21.13 5.45
N TRP A 441 6.49 -21.79 4.76
CA TRP A 441 6.30 -23.24 4.87
C TRP A 441 7.59 -24.01 4.52
N LEU A 442 8.25 -23.67 3.41
CA LEU A 442 9.52 -24.31 3.00
C LEU A 442 10.60 -24.15 4.06
N ALA A 443 10.74 -22.96 4.62
CA ALA A 443 11.72 -22.67 5.65
C ALA A 443 11.45 -23.48 6.93
N LEU A 444 10.20 -23.55 7.37
CA LEU A 444 9.81 -24.33 8.54
C LEU A 444 9.95 -25.84 8.33
N ALA A 445 9.57 -26.34 7.15
CA ALA A 445 9.72 -27.77 6.79
C ALA A 445 11.20 -28.20 6.80
N LEU A 446 12.11 -27.39 6.25
CA LEU A 446 13.55 -27.64 6.25
C LEU A 446 14.16 -27.62 7.66
N ASN A 447 13.52 -26.92 8.61
CA ASN A 447 13.99 -26.80 9.99
C ASN A 447 13.20 -27.67 10.99
N THR A 448 12.37 -28.59 10.49
CA THR A 448 11.64 -29.54 11.34
C THR A 448 12.33 -30.90 11.32
N PRO A 449 12.91 -31.35 12.46
CA PRO A 449 13.52 -32.67 12.53
C PRO A 449 12.52 -33.78 12.16
N ASN A 450 12.98 -34.76 11.40
CA ASN A 450 12.20 -35.93 10.98
C ASN A 450 10.94 -35.64 10.14
N TYR A 451 10.81 -34.43 9.59
CA TYR A 451 9.75 -34.16 8.63
C TYR A 451 10.03 -34.96 7.34
N ASN A 452 9.11 -35.87 7.00
CA ASN A 452 9.28 -36.78 5.87
C ASN A 452 9.01 -36.07 4.54
N ALA A 453 10.01 -35.28 4.07
CA ALA A 453 9.99 -34.62 2.79
C ALA A 453 11.37 -34.62 2.14
N ASP A 454 11.43 -34.48 0.82
CA ASP A 454 12.71 -34.32 0.10
C ASP A 454 13.33 -32.96 0.40
N ALA A 455 14.21 -32.92 1.40
CA ALA A 455 14.90 -31.70 1.83
C ALA A 455 15.72 -31.07 0.68
N ALA A 456 16.24 -31.84 -0.26
CA ALA A 456 16.98 -31.31 -1.41
C ALA A 456 16.02 -30.56 -2.37
N ALA A 457 14.86 -31.15 -2.65
CA ALA A 457 13.82 -30.51 -3.47
C ALA A 457 13.27 -29.24 -2.81
N LEU A 458 12.95 -29.28 -1.50
CA LEU A 458 12.47 -28.11 -0.76
C LEU A 458 13.52 -26.98 -0.73
N SER A 459 14.79 -27.31 -0.47
CA SER A 459 15.89 -26.33 -0.49
C SER A 459 16.07 -25.72 -1.88
N LYS A 460 15.96 -26.52 -2.94
CA LYS A 460 16.06 -26.05 -4.33
C LYS A 460 14.91 -25.06 -4.64
N GLU A 461 13.68 -25.41 -4.27
CA GLU A 461 12.51 -24.53 -4.47
C GLU A 461 12.68 -23.21 -3.72
N LEU A 462 13.08 -23.23 -2.45
CA LEU A 462 13.28 -22.02 -1.66
C LEU A 462 14.39 -21.13 -2.24
N ILE A 463 15.50 -21.71 -2.70
CA ILE A 463 16.58 -20.96 -3.37
C ILE A 463 16.09 -20.37 -4.70
N GLN A 464 15.28 -21.11 -5.46
CA GLN A 464 14.72 -20.61 -6.72
C GLN A 464 13.89 -19.34 -6.50
N TYR A 465 13.10 -19.24 -5.43
CA TYR A 465 12.36 -17.99 -5.11
C TYR A 465 13.26 -16.78 -4.85
N SER A 466 14.54 -16.98 -4.54
CA SER A 466 15.51 -15.88 -4.41
C SER A 466 16.13 -15.42 -5.73
N SER A 467 15.87 -16.13 -6.85
CA SER A 467 16.49 -15.88 -8.16
C SER A 467 15.85 -14.73 -8.92
N LEU A 468 16.50 -14.33 -10.02
CA LEU A 468 16.06 -13.27 -10.94
C LEU A 468 14.73 -13.53 -11.65
N ASP A 469 14.19 -14.75 -11.58
CA ASP A 469 12.90 -15.09 -12.21
C ASP A 469 11.72 -14.48 -11.45
N PHE A 470 11.95 -13.98 -10.23
CA PHE A 470 10.92 -13.47 -9.32
C PHE A 470 11.09 -11.98 -9.04
N GLU A 471 9.99 -11.35 -8.63
CA GLU A 471 9.98 -9.95 -8.17
C GLU A 471 10.76 -9.77 -6.86
N ALA A 472 11.23 -8.56 -6.63
CA ALA A 472 12.03 -8.21 -5.45
C ALA A 472 11.37 -8.62 -4.13
N SER A 473 10.04 -8.55 -4.02
CA SER A 473 9.29 -8.95 -2.82
C SER A 473 9.40 -10.45 -2.54
N THR A 474 9.22 -11.30 -3.54
CA THR A 474 9.42 -12.76 -3.43
C THR A 474 10.87 -13.09 -3.08
N ARG A 475 11.80 -12.47 -3.80
CA ARG A 475 13.24 -12.65 -3.58
C ARG A 475 13.65 -12.25 -2.17
N GLN A 476 13.13 -11.15 -1.66
CA GLN A 476 13.41 -10.69 -0.31
C GLN A 476 12.87 -11.70 0.73
N ASN A 477 11.62 -12.13 0.62
CA ASN A 477 11.03 -13.15 1.49
C ASN A 477 11.88 -14.43 1.55
N ALA A 478 12.32 -14.92 0.37
CA ALA A 478 13.15 -16.11 0.28
C ALA A 478 14.55 -15.89 0.90
N LEU A 479 15.21 -14.78 0.58
CA LEU A 479 16.53 -14.46 1.13
C LEU A 479 16.49 -14.25 2.64
N GLU A 480 15.46 -13.58 3.18
CA GLU A 480 15.27 -13.43 4.63
C GLU A 480 15.14 -14.79 5.32
N SER A 481 14.34 -15.69 4.75
CA SER A 481 14.16 -17.06 5.27
C SER A 481 15.44 -17.88 5.17
N LEU A 482 16.13 -17.88 4.02
CA LEU A 482 17.37 -18.60 3.80
C LEU A 482 18.47 -18.15 4.77
N ILE A 483 18.61 -16.83 4.99
CA ILE A 483 19.58 -16.25 5.92
C ILE A 483 19.16 -16.54 7.37
N GLY A 484 17.90 -16.33 7.71
CA GLY A 484 17.38 -16.51 9.07
C GLY A 484 17.51 -17.95 9.57
N PHE A 485 17.29 -18.93 8.70
CA PHE A 485 17.44 -20.35 9.00
C PHE A 485 18.82 -20.92 8.63
N GLN A 486 19.81 -20.09 8.31
CA GLN A 486 21.19 -20.49 8.02
C GLN A 486 21.34 -21.45 6.81
N ILE A 487 20.44 -21.39 5.85
CA ILE A 487 20.48 -22.17 4.59
C ILE A 487 21.26 -21.36 3.56
N ILE A 488 22.56 -21.14 3.81
CA ILE A 488 23.38 -20.22 3.01
C ILE A 488 24.31 -21.03 2.10
N LYS A 489 23.94 -21.09 0.81
CA LYS A 489 24.74 -21.72 -0.27
C LYS A 489 25.33 -20.62 -1.18
N PRO A 490 26.34 -20.95 -2.02
CA PRO A 490 26.92 -19.97 -2.97
C PRO A 490 25.88 -19.29 -3.86
N GLU A 491 24.85 -20.01 -4.32
CA GLU A 491 23.74 -19.46 -5.13
C GLU A 491 22.95 -18.41 -4.36
N VAL A 492 22.72 -18.62 -3.06
CA VAL A 492 22.02 -17.63 -2.20
C VAL A 492 22.86 -16.34 -2.07
N LEU A 493 24.18 -16.50 -1.90
CA LEU A 493 25.10 -15.36 -1.83
C LEU A 493 25.15 -14.61 -3.15
N HIS A 494 25.16 -15.31 -4.30
CA HIS A 494 25.07 -14.70 -5.62
C HIS A 494 23.77 -13.90 -5.78
N ASN A 495 22.62 -14.50 -5.45
CA ASN A 495 21.32 -13.82 -5.51
C ASN A 495 21.26 -12.59 -4.59
N LEU A 496 21.96 -12.63 -3.45
CA LEU A 496 22.08 -11.50 -2.53
C LEU A 496 22.98 -10.38 -3.11
N VAL A 497 24.08 -10.74 -3.80
CA VAL A 497 24.91 -9.76 -4.52
C VAL A 497 24.10 -9.11 -5.63
N ASN A 498 23.37 -9.89 -6.41
CA ASN A 498 22.49 -9.35 -7.47
C ASN A 498 21.45 -8.37 -6.91
N ALA A 499 20.85 -8.66 -5.75
CA ALA A 499 19.91 -7.74 -5.10
C ALA A 499 20.51 -6.33 -4.89
N THR A 500 21.83 -6.21 -4.69
CA THR A 500 22.50 -4.91 -4.47
C THR A 500 22.47 -3.98 -5.69
N THR A 501 22.25 -4.53 -6.88
CA THR A 501 22.18 -3.80 -8.15
C THR A 501 20.75 -3.50 -8.62
N HIS A 502 19.76 -3.90 -7.83
CA HIS A 502 18.35 -3.73 -8.19
C HIS A 502 17.91 -2.27 -8.15
N HIS A 503 17.02 -1.86 -9.07
CA HIS A 503 16.53 -0.47 -9.16
C HIS A 503 15.66 -0.05 -7.96
N LEU A 504 14.98 -0.99 -7.30
CA LEU A 504 14.28 -0.73 -6.03
C LEU A 504 15.32 -0.52 -4.92
N TRP A 505 15.47 0.71 -4.48
CA TRP A 505 16.50 1.08 -3.52
C TRP A 505 16.36 0.36 -2.17
N GLN A 506 15.13 0.04 -1.75
CA GLN A 506 14.86 -0.73 -0.52
C GLN A 506 15.44 -2.14 -0.64
N PHE A 507 15.20 -2.82 -1.76
CA PHE A 507 15.72 -4.17 -1.99
C PHE A 507 17.24 -4.16 -2.19
N SER A 508 17.78 -3.17 -2.89
CA SER A 508 19.23 -3.05 -3.01
C SER A 508 19.90 -2.70 -1.67
N LYS A 509 19.25 -1.91 -0.81
CA LYS A 509 19.70 -1.68 0.56
C LYS A 509 19.67 -2.95 1.39
N PHE A 510 18.57 -3.73 1.32
CA PHE A 510 18.45 -5.04 1.96
C PHE A 510 19.61 -5.96 1.59
N GLY A 511 19.95 -6.06 0.31
CA GLY A 511 21.11 -6.83 -0.18
C GLY A 511 22.42 -6.38 0.47
N ARG A 512 22.71 -5.10 0.42
CA ARG A 512 23.94 -4.54 1.02
C ARG A 512 24.03 -4.76 2.53
N ASP A 513 22.94 -4.54 3.26
CA ASP A 513 22.94 -4.67 4.72
C ASP A 513 23.15 -6.13 5.16
N ASN A 514 22.58 -7.10 4.43
CA ASN A 514 22.79 -8.51 4.71
C ASN A 514 24.18 -8.99 4.33
N ILE A 515 24.77 -8.51 3.21
CA ILE A 515 26.17 -8.80 2.88
C ILE A 515 27.10 -8.28 3.98
N ARG A 516 26.92 -7.03 4.46
CA ARG A 516 27.72 -6.49 5.59
C ARG A 516 27.63 -7.34 6.85
N LYS A 517 26.44 -7.88 7.15
CA LYS A 517 26.27 -8.79 8.30
C LYS A 517 27.05 -10.10 8.09
N LEU A 518 26.93 -10.70 6.90
CA LEU A 518 27.60 -11.95 6.58
C LEU A 518 29.13 -11.82 6.50
N LEU A 519 29.64 -10.71 6.00
CA LEU A 519 31.09 -10.42 5.92
C LEU A 519 31.80 -10.37 7.29
N LYS A 520 31.07 -10.31 8.40
CA LYS A 520 31.62 -10.44 9.75
C LYS A 520 32.15 -11.85 10.04
N ASP A 521 31.66 -12.86 9.30
CA ASP A 521 32.16 -14.23 9.36
C ASP A 521 33.16 -14.46 8.21
N PRO A 522 34.44 -14.81 8.51
CA PRO A 522 35.46 -15.06 7.50
C PRO A 522 35.08 -16.11 6.44
N LYS A 523 34.27 -17.10 6.81
CA LYS A 523 33.78 -18.13 5.89
C LYS A 523 33.01 -17.54 4.72
N TYR A 524 32.08 -16.61 5.00
CA TYR A 524 31.28 -15.99 3.94
C TYR A 524 32.11 -14.98 3.13
N ARG A 525 33.09 -14.33 3.75
CA ARG A 525 34.01 -13.46 3.02
C ARG A 525 34.72 -14.22 1.91
N THR A 526 35.33 -15.36 2.23
CA THR A 526 35.98 -16.21 1.23
C THR A 526 35.03 -16.59 0.11
N THR A 527 33.79 -17.04 0.45
CA THR A 527 32.81 -17.42 -0.57
C THR A 527 32.39 -16.22 -1.45
N PHE A 528 32.27 -15.01 -0.89
CA PHE A 528 31.99 -13.81 -1.70
C PHE A 528 33.16 -13.47 -2.65
N GLU A 529 34.42 -13.63 -2.20
CA GLU A 529 35.58 -13.44 -3.05
C GLU A 529 35.64 -14.47 -4.19
N GLU A 530 35.29 -15.72 -3.93
CA GLU A 530 35.16 -16.80 -4.93
C GLU A 530 34.06 -16.54 -5.97
N LEU A 531 33.03 -15.74 -5.66
CA LEU A 531 31.98 -15.36 -6.61
C LEU A 531 32.44 -14.30 -7.62
N LEU A 532 33.45 -13.48 -7.32
CA LEU A 532 33.86 -12.36 -8.18
C LEU A 532 34.06 -12.72 -9.67
N PRO A 533 34.67 -13.87 -10.04
CA PRO A 533 34.86 -14.21 -11.45
C PRO A 533 33.58 -14.40 -12.25
N VAL A 534 32.49 -14.82 -11.61
CA VAL A 534 31.21 -15.17 -12.27
C VAL A 534 30.18 -14.04 -12.26
N LEU A 535 30.45 -12.94 -11.54
CA LEU A 535 29.58 -11.78 -11.44
C LEU A 535 29.69 -10.88 -12.69
N ASN A 536 28.62 -10.16 -13.02
CA ASN A 536 28.68 -9.07 -14.01
C ASN A 536 29.39 -7.83 -13.42
N GLU A 537 29.72 -6.84 -14.27
CA GLU A 537 30.51 -5.68 -13.87
C GLU A 537 29.85 -4.82 -12.78
N ASN A 538 28.51 -4.66 -12.81
CA ASN A 538 27.78 -3.91 -11.79
C ASN A 538 27.81 -4.64 -10.44
N GLU A 539 27.59 -5.95 -10.45
CA GLU A 539 27.65 -6.80 -9.27
C GLU A 539 29.05 -6.82 -8.66
N LYS A 540 30.11 -6.97 -9.49
CA LYS A 540 31.52 -6.88 -9.06
C LYS A 540 31.81 -5.55 -8.39
N SER A 541 31.39 -4.44 -9.00
CA SER A 541 31.58 -3.10 -8.46
C SER A 541 30.96 -2.96 -7.07
N GLN A 542 29.70 -3.41 -6.90
CA GLN A 542 29.01 -3.36 -5.62
C GLN A 542 29.67 -4.25 -4.57
N LEU A 543 30.01 -5.49 -4.92
CA LEU A 543 30.64 -6.43 -3.99
C LEU A 543 32.03 -5.96 -3.56
N ASN A 544 32.90 -5.52 -4.50
CA ASN A 544 34.21 -4.99 -4.18
C ASN A 544 34.13 -3.82 -3.19
N ARG A 545 33.18 -2.91 -3.38
CA ARG A 545 32.96 -1.81 -2.43
C ARG A 545 32.66 -2.32 -1.02
N LEU A 546 31.77 -3.33 -0.90
CA LEU A 546 31.38 -3.90 0.39
C LEU A 546 32.53 -4.69 1.06
N LEU A 547 33.37 -5.37 0.27
CA LEU A 547 34.53 -6.12 0.76
C LEU A 547 35.63 -5.20 1.38
N VAL A 548 35.74 -3.95 0.91
CA VAL A 548 36.75 -2.98 1.43
C VAL A 548 36.16 -2.03 2.50
N GLU A 549 34.88 -2.03 2.75
CA GLU A 549 34.26 -1.29 3.86
C GLU A 549 34.83 -1.81 5.20
N LYS A 550 35.24 -0.88 6.10
CA LYS A 550 35.77 -1.19 7.43
C LYS A 550 34.69 -1.37 8.47
#